data_19c975ab14057b9d2a7b4103f99cc9ca
#
_entry.id   19c975ab14057b9d2a7b4103f99cc9ca
#
_cell.length_a   1.000
_cell.length_b   1.000
_cell.length_c   1.000
_cell.angle_alpha   90.00
_cell.angle_beta   90.00
_cell.angle_gamma   90.00
#
_symmetry.space_group_name_H-M   'P 1'
#
loop_
_entity.id
_entity.type
_entity.pdbx_description
1 polymer ?
#
loop_
_entity_poly.entity_id
_entity_poly.type
_entity_poly.pdbx_seq_one_letter_code
_entity_poly.pdbx_strand_id
1 'polypeptide(L)'
;MIKRILHLLFPPKCVLCRSLLLKEQTDLCPHCRTHAPEFTGTKMKLSFVAQFTGIWYYKENVRASLLRYKFGGRRSYASAYGRLLAMKLYRMGWIDFDLITWVPISRRRRFRRGFDQSELIARVVAQELNLPLVAAAKKIRHTKPQSLMGDAAHRRANILGAYRVTDSALVKDKRILLIDDIITTGATASEYSRILLTAGAKEVKLATVAVASYEKSR
;
A
#
# COMPACT_ATOMS: atom_id res chain seq x y z
N MET A 1 -16.32 -16.72 25.52
CA MET A 1 -16.52 -15.68 26.54
C MET A 1 -15.52 -14.54 26.40
N ILE A 2 -14.23 -14.76 26.34
CA ILE A 2 -13.17 -13.73 26.19
C ILE A 2 -13.37 -12.78 24.98
N LYS A 3 -13.74 -13.28 23.80
CA LYS A 3 -14.01 -12.46 22.61
C LYS A 3 -15.15 -11.45 22.81
N ARG A 4 -16.20 -11.80 23.57
CA ARG A 4 -17.32 -10.89 23.89
C ARG A 4 -16.90 -9.76 24.81
N ILE A 5 -16.08 -10.05 25.82
CA ILE A 5 -15.52 -9.04 26.74
C ILE A 5 -14.57 -8.10 26.02
N LEU A 6 -13.69 -8.64 25.17
CA LEU A 6 -12.79 -7.82 24.33
C LEU A 6 -13.55 -6.91 23.36
N HIS A 7 -14.66 -7.38 22.76
CA HIS A 7 -15.50 -6.53 21.90
C HIS A 7 -16.24 -5.44 22.70
N LEU A 8 -16.55 -5.67 23.97
CA LEU A 8 -17.16 -4.66 24.83
C LEU A 8 -16.15 -3.57 25.21
N LEU A 9 -14.93 -3.95 25.55
CA LEU A 9 -13.87 -3.01 25.93
C LEU A 9 -13.22 -2.31 24.72
N PHE A 10 -13.09 -3.02 23.60
CA PHE A 10 -12.46 -2.55 22.38
C PHE A 10 -13.36 -2.82 21.15
N PRO A 11 -14.51 -2.14 21.06
CA PRO A 11 -15.44 -2.37 19.96
C PRO A 11 -14.78 -2.07 18.63
N PRO A 12 -15.09 -2.84 17.57
CA PRO A 12 -14.58 -2.61 16.24
C PRO A 12 -14.99 -1.22 15.74
N LYS A 13 -14.05 -0.55 15.07
CA LYS A 13 -14.25 0.82 14.57
C LYS A 13 -13.96 0.91 13.08
N CYS A 14 -14.74 1.72 12.39
CA CYS A 14 -14.49 2.05 10.99
C CYS A 14 -13.05 2.56 10.80
N VAL A 15 -12.31 1.96 9.87
CA VAL A 15 -10.90 2.30 9.63
C VAL A 15 -10.74 3.76 9.16
N LEU A 16 -11.76 4.34 8.50
CA LEU A 16 -11.72 5.72 8.01
C LEU A 16 -12.16 6.76 9.05
N CYS A 17 -13.41 6.69 9.53
CA CYS A 17 -13.99 7.72 10.42
C CYS A 17 -13.94 7.38 11.92
N ARG A 18 -13.64 6.12 12.27
CA ARG A 18 -13.62 5.61 13.66
C ARG A 18 -14.98 5.46 14.33
N SER A 19 -16.10 5.63 13.62
CA SER A 19 -17.41 5.28 14.15
C SER A 19 -17.43 3.81 14.56
N LEU A 20 -18.19 3.49 15.60
CA LEU A 20 -18.39 2.11 16.02
C LEU A 20 -19.02 1.30 14.90
N LEU A 21 -18.57 0.09 14.72
CA LEU A 21 -19.15 -0.85 13.77
C LEU A 21 -20.16 -1.74 14.49
N LEU A 22 -21.33 -1.90 13.88
CA LEU A 22 -22.35 -2.85 14.34
C LEU A 22 -21.92 -4.28 13.98
N LYS A 23 -22.64 -5.28 14.55
CA LYS A 23 -22.24 -6.69 14.54
C LYS A 23 -21.98 -7.29 13.14
N GLU A 24 -22.64 -6.76 12.11
CA GLU A 24 -22.51 -7.23 10.72
C GLU A 24 -21.59 -6.36 9.86
N GLN A 25 -20.98 -5.33 10.46
CA GLN A 25 -20.12 -4.40 9.75
C GLN A 25 -18.65 -4.76 9.96
N THR A 26 -17.92 -4.83 8.87
CA THR A 26 -16.48 -5.06 8.88
C THR A 26 -15.76 -3.92 8.18
N ASP A 27 -14.65 -3.49 8.74
CA ASP A 27 -13.71 -2.51 8.19
C ASP A 27 -14.26 -1.09 7.98
N LEU A 28 -15.45 -0.94 7.41
CA LEU A 28 -16.10 0.33 7.08
C LEU A 28 -17.54 0.39 7.62
N CYS A 29 -17.92 1.56 8.16
CA CYS A 29 -19.32 1.86 8.43
C CYS A 29 -20.09 2.12 7.11
N PRO A 30 -21.44 2.05 7.10
CA PRO A 30 -22.24 2.26 5.90
C PRO A 30 -21.94 3.59 5.20
N HIS A 31 -21.81 4.67 5.96
CA HIS A 31 -21.47 5.99 5.41
C HIS A 31 -20.11 5.98 4.68
N CYS A 32 -19.06 5.48 5.29
CA CYS A 32 -17.74 5.43 4.63
C CYS A 32 -17.69 4.44 3.46
N ARG A 33 -18.52 3.40 3.47
CA ARG A 33 -18.62 2.45 2.37
C ARG A 33 -19.16 3.10 1.10
N THR A 34 -20.11 4.05 1.24
CA THR A 34 -20.77 4.72 0.10
C THR A 34 -20.11 6.05 -0.28
N HIS A 35 -19.52 6.78 0.69
CA HIS A 35 -19.04 8.15 0.46
C HIS A 35 -17.52 8.30 0.49
N ALA A 36 -16.74 7.23 0.79
CA ALA A 36 -15.29 7.35 0.68
C ALA A 36 -14.90 7.61 -0.79
N PRO A 37 -13.89 8.48 -1.04
CA PRO A 37 -13.50 8.89 -2.38
C PRO A 37 -12.84 7.71 -3.13
N GLU A 38 -13.64 6.82 -3.70
CA GLU A 38 -13.17 5.63 -4.40
C GLU A 38 -12.27 6.02 -5.58
N PHE A 39 -11.15 5.30 -5.73
CA PHE A 39 -10.26 5.50 -6.85
C PHE A 39 -10.82 4.84 -8.11
N THR A 40 -11.16 5.67 -9.09
CA THR A 40 -11.74 5.25 -10.37
C THR A 40 -10.74 5.35 -11.54
N GLY A 41 -9.59 5.97 -11.33
CA GLY A 41 -8.55 6.10 -12.33
C GLY A 41 -7.82 7.44 -12.26
N THR A 42 -6.80 7.59 -13.07
CA THR A 42 -5.99 8.81 -13.17
C THR A 42 -5.26 8.88 -14.51
N LYS A 43 -4.90 10.09 -14.92
CA LYS A 43 -3.98 10.31 -16.07
C LYS A 43 -2.50 10.09 -15.72
N MET A 44 -2.20 9.80 -14.45
CA MET A 44 -0.83 9.51 -14.00
C MET A 44 -0.31 8.26 -14.71
N LYS A 45 0.89 8.36 -15.27
CA LYS A 45 1.65 7.22 -15.79
C LYS A 45 2.83 6.96 -14.89
N LEU A 46 3.06 5.70 -14.55
CA LEU A 46 4.20 5.25 -13.75
C LEU A 46 5.17 4.50 -14.64
N SER A 47 6.43 4.92 -14.67
CA SER A 47 7.47 4.19 -15.40
C SER A 47 7.70 2.83 -14.76
N PHE A 48 7.93 1.79 -15.57
CA PHE A 48 8.22 0.43 -15.11
C PHE A 48 7.09 -0.26 -14.34
N VAL A 49 5.89 0.28 -14.35
CA VAL A 49 4.68 -0.32 -13.77
C VAL A 49 3.69 -0.52 -14.90
N ALA A 50 3.32 -1.77 -15.19
CA ALA A 50 2.41 -2.09 -16.29
C ALA A 50 1.03 -1.47 -16.07
N GLN A 51 0.49 -1.63 -14.88
CA GLN A 51 -0.78 -1.04 -14.44
C GLN A 51 -0.74 -0.76 -12.93
N PHE A 52 -1.56 0.16 -12.46
CA PHE A 52 -1.72 0.36 -11.03
C PHE A 52 -3.17 0.69 -10.65
N THR A 53 -3.48 0.41 -9.39
CA THR A 53 -4.78 0.74 -8.79
C THR A 53 -4.63 1.17 -7.34
N GLY A 54 -5.70 1.73 -6.79
CA GLY A 54 -5.83 2.05 -5.37
C GLY A 54 -7.25 1.83 -4.91
N ILE A 55 -7.48 1.77 -3.59
CA ILE A 55 -8.83 1.71 -3.06
C ILE A 55 -9.48 3.09 -3.19
N TRP A 56 -8.78 4.13 -2.77
CA TRP A 56 -9.32 5.49 -2.67
C TRP A 56 -8.37 6.55 -3.23
N TYR A 57 -8.92 7.74 -3.49
CA TYR A 57 -8.10 8.95 -3.56
C TYR A 57 -7.62 9.36 -2.16
N TYR A 58 -6.40 9.89 -2.08
CA TYR A 58 -5.78 10.36 -0.82
C TYR A 58 -6.35 11.71 -0.40
N LYS A 59 -7.60 11.73 0.04
CA LYS A 59 -8.36 12.93 0.46
C LYS A 59 -9.03 12.68 1.81
N GLU A 60 -9.42 13.73 2.51
CA GLU A 60 -10.31 13.73 3.68
C GLU A 60 -10.05 12.61 4.72
N ASN A 61 -11.06 11.81 5.00
CA ASN A 61 -11.02 10.72 5.98
C ASN A 61 -10.00 9.63 5.64
N VAL A 62 -9.75 9.39 4.36
CA VAL A 62 -8.71 8.45 3.89
C VAL A 62 -7.33 8.96 4.29
N ARG A 63 -7.04 10.25 4.05
CA ARG A 63 -5.79 10.89 4.47
C ARG A 63 -5.62 10.83 5.98
N ALA A 64 -6.65 11.21 6.74
CA ALA A 64 -6.62 11.17 8.21
C ALA A 64 -6.38 9.74 8.74
N SER A 65 -7.01 8.73 8.12
CA SER A 65 -6.85 7.32 8.47
C SER A 65 -5.42 6.84 8.23
N LEU A 66 -4.85 7.10 7.06
CA LEU A 66 -3.47 6.72 6.72
C LEU A 66 -2.42 7.43 7.58
N LEU A 67 -2.67 8.67 8.01
CA LEU A 67 -1.80 9.36 8.98
C LEU A 67 -1.84 8.66 10.35
N ARG A 68 -3.02 8.26 10.83
CA ARG A 68 -3.15 7.45 12.06
C ARG A 68 -2.43 6.10 11.94
N TYR A 69 -2.52 5.45 10.77
CA TYR A 69 -1.80 4.21 10.49
C TYR A 69 -0.29 4.42 10.56
N LYS A 70 0.22 5.46 9.87
CA LYS A 70 1.68 5.73 9.78
C LYS A 70 2.31 6.23 11.09
N PHE A 71 1.58 7.01 11.86
CA PHE A 71 2.14 7.77 12.99
C PHE A 71 1.41 7.56 14.30
N GLY A 72 0.19 7.02 14.29
CA GLY A 72 -0.62 6.77 15.48
C GLY A 72 -0.53 5.34 16.01
N GLY A 73 0.45 4.52 15.60
CA GLY A 73 0.65 3.16 16.09
C GLY A 73 -0.47 2.16 15.77
N ARG A 74 -1.39 2.48 14.86
CA ARG A 74 -2.59 1.67 14.56
C ARG A 74 -2.31 0.52 13.60
N ARG A 75 -1.46 -0.43 14.01
CA ARG A 75 -1.10 -1.61 13.20
C ARG A 75 -2.32 -2.41 12.72
N SER A 76 -3.38 -2.49 13.53
CA SER A 76 -4.62 -3.20 13.19
C SER A 76 -5.32 -2.70 11.91
N TYR A 77 -5.02 -1.46 11.48
CA TYR A 77 -5.57 -0.93 10.23
C TYR A 77 -5.08 -1.69 8.99
N ALA A 78 -3.91 -2.35 9.08
CA ALA A 78 -3.40 -3.17 7.99
C ALA A 78 -4.37 -4.28 7.58
N SER A 79 -5.06 -4.91 8.56
CA SER A 79 -6.04 -5.95 8.29
C SER A 79 -7.21 -5.44 7.45
N ALA A 80 -7.76 -4.28 7.83
CA ALA A 80 -8.85 -3.65 7.06
C ALA A 80 -8.38 -3.23 5.66
N TYR A 81 -7.24 -2.55 5.56
CA TYR A 81 -6.70 -2.12 4.27
C TYR A 81 -6.37 -3.30 3.35
N GLY A 82 -5.77 -4.36 3.88
CA GLY A 82 -5.42 -5.55 3.10
C GLY A 82 -6.65 -6.27 2.56
N ARG A 83 -7.70 -6.49 3.38
CA ARG A 83 -8.97 -7.10 2.93
C ARG A 83 -9.67 -6.23 1.88
N LEU A 84 -9.78 -4.93 2.10
CA LEU A 84 -10.40 -4.02 1.14
C LEU A 84 -9.63 -3.95 -0.18
N LEU A 85 -8.30 -4.00 -0.13
CA LEU A 85 -7.46 -4.01 -1.32
C LEU A 85 -7.59 -5.34 -2.07
N ALA A 86 -7.53 -6.47 -1.38
CA ALA A 86 -7.73 -7.79 -1.98
C ALA A 86 -9.12 -7.91 -2.64
N MET A 87 -10.16 -7.43 -1.98
CA MET A 87 -11.52 -7.40 -2.54
C MET A 87 -11.57 -6.56 -3.84
N LYS A 88 -10.89 -5.40 -3.89
CA LYS A 88 -10.82 -4.59 -5.10
C LYS A 88 -10.07 -5.30 -6.21
N LEU A 89 -8.94 -5.91 -5.91
CA LEU A 89 -8.14 -6.68 -6.87
C LEU A 89 -8.94 -7.86 -7.45
N TYR A 90 -9.65 -8.58 -6.61
CA TYR A 90 -10.53 -9.67 -7.04
C TYR A 90 -11.62 -9.19 -8.01
N ARG A 91 -12.31 -8.07 -7.69
CA ARG A 91 -13.33 -7.46 -8.57
C ARG A 91 -12.78 -6.99 -9.91
N MET A 92 -11.49 -6.62 -9.96
CA MET A 92 -10.79 -6.20 -11.19
C MET A 92 -10.22 -7.39 -11.99
N GLY A 93 -10.36 -8.62 -11.49
CA GLY A 93 -9.71 -9.80 -12.09
C GLY A 93 -8.18 -9.81 -11.93
N TRP A 94 -7.65 -9.03 -10.99
CA TRP A 94 -6.21 -8.98 -10.71
C TRP A 94 -5.81 -10.07 -9.71
N ILE A 95 -5.87 -11.31 -10.16
CA ILE A 95 -5.58 -12.52 -9.35
C ILE A 95 -4.45 -13.37 -9.96
N ASP A 96 -4.01 -13.06 -11.19
CA ASP A 96 -3.02 -13.84 -11.92
C ASP A 96 -1.60 -13.27 -11.71
N PHE A 97 -1.05 -13.54 -10.52
CA PHE A 97 0.31 -13.18 -10.12
C PHE A 97 1.04 -14.42 -9.57
N ASP A 98 2.36 -14.44 -9.74
CA ASP A 98 3.20 -15.49 -9.18
C ASP A 98 3.61 -15.22 -7.73
N LEU A 99 3.70 -13.93 -7.36
CA LEU A 99 4.02 -13.52 -6.00
C LEU A 99 3.59 -12.08 -5.70
N ILE A 100 3.51 -11.79 -4.41
CA ILE A 100 3.32 -10.44 -3.87
C ILE A 100 4.62 -9.98 -3.21
N THR A 101 4.97 -8.72 -3.42
CA THR A 101 6.03 -8.02 -2.70
C THR A 101 5.55 -6.65 -2.25
N TRP A 102 6.37 -5.92 -1.50
CA TRP A 102 6.01 -4.58 -1.01
C TRP A 102 7.18 -3.62 -1.13
N VAL A 103 6.89 -2.32 -1.12
CA VAL A 103 7.90 -1.26 -1.05
C VAL A 103 8.42 -1.13 0.38
N PRO A 104 9.65 -1.60 0.71
CA PRO A 104 10.15 -1.57 2.08
C PRO A 104 10.57 -0.17 2.51
N ILE A 105 10.27 0.18 3.76
CA ILE A 105 10.80 1.39 4.39
C ILE A 105 12.24 1.18 4.89
N SER A 106 12.97 2.28 5.14
CA SER A 106 14.33 2.17 5.70
C SER A 106 14.30 1.64 7.14
N ARG A 107 15.38 0.96 7.58
CA ARG A 107 15.54 0.45 8.95
C ARG A 107 15.26 1.53 10.00
N ARG A 108 15.77 2.76 9.81
CA ARG A 108 15.52 3.90 10.71
C ARG A 108 14.03 4.24 10.83
N ARG A 109 13.27 4.22 9.70
CA ARG A 109 11.82 4.46 9.73
C ARG A 109 11.08 3.30 10.38
N ARG A 110 11.49 2.06 10.11
CA ARG A 110 10.92 0.85 10.73
C ARG A 110 11.09 0.89 12.25
N PHE A 111 12.29 1.24 12.74
CA PHE A 111 12.54 1.41 14.18
C PHE A 111 11.64 2.49 14.79
N ARG A 112 11.57 3.68 14.17
CA ARG A 112 10.73 4.79 14.67
C ARG A 112 9.24 4.50 14.65
N ARG A 113 8.73 3.76 13.64
CA ARG A 113 7.30 3.44 13.48
C ARG A 113 6.93 2.12 14.14
N GLY A 114 7.91 1.28 14.44
CA GLY A 114 7.73 -0.05 15.02
C GLY A 114 7.26 -1.12 14.02
N PHE A 115 6.94 -0.75 12.76
CA PHE A 115 6.50 -1.67 11.71
C PHE A 115 6.66 -1.07 10.32
N ASP A 116 6.65 -1.92 9.31
CA ASP A 116 6.57 -1.53 7.90
C ASP A 116 5.12 -1.58 7.44
N GLN A 117 4.60 -0.44 7.00
CA GLN A 117 3.19 -0.27 6.66
C GLN A 117 2.79 -1.12 5.46
N SER A 118 3.58 -1.04 4.39
CA SER A 118 3.31 -1.74 3.14
C SER A 118 3.49 -3.24 3.30
N GLU A 119 4.45 -3.70 4.14
CA GLU A 119 4.62 -5.12 4.51
C GLU A 119 3.37 -5.69 5.17
N LEU A 120 2.82 -5.00 6.19
CA LEU A 120 1.65 -5.51 6.90
C LEU A 120 0.41 -5.60 5.99
N ILE A 121 0.22 -4.62 5.10
CA ILE A 121 -0.87 -4.65 4.11
C ILE A 121 -0.64 -5.81 3.13
N ALA A 122 0.58 -5.93 2.58
CA ALA A 122 0.94 -6.98 1.63
C ALA A 122 0.73 -8.39 2.20
N ARG A 123 1.04 -8.58 3.49
CA ARG A 123 0.81 -9.84 4.20
C ARG A 123 -0.66 -10.25 4.21
N VAL A 124 -1.55 -9.30 4.48
CA VAL A 124 -3.00 -9.58 4.46
C VAL A 124 -3.48 -9.83 3.03
N VAL A 125 -3.06 -9.02 2.05
CA VAL A 125 -3.40 -9.25 0.64
C VAL A 125 -2.94 -10.63 0.17
N ALA A 126 -1.73 -11.05 0.56
CA ALA A 126 -1.18 -12.37 0.22
C ALA A 126 -2.03 -13.52 0.81
N GLN A 127 -2.50 -13.37 2.04
CA GLN A 127 -3.39 -14.33 2.68
C GLN A 127 -4.77 -14.39 1.98
N GLU A 128 -5.36 -13.23 1.67
CA GLU A 128 -6.68 -13.16 1.03
C GLU A 128 -6.67 -13.68 -0.42
N LEU A 129 -5.57 -13.49 -1.15
CA LEU A 129 -5.42 -13.95 -2.53
C LEU A 129 -4.73 -15.33 -2.64
N ASN A 130 -4.33 -15.92 -1.52
CA ASN A 130 -3.57 -17.19 -1.46
C ASN A 130 -2.32 -17.18 -2.36
N LEU A 131 -1.53 -16.10 -2.29
CA LEU A 131 -0.32 -15.89 -3.08
C LEU A 131 0.93 -15.84 -2.18
N PRO A 132 2.10 -16.28 -2.66
CA PRO A 132 3.35 -16.16 -1.92
C PRO A 132 3.72 -14.70 -1.63
N LEU A 133 4.11 -14.40 -0.41
CA LEU A 133 4.68 -13.10 -0.01
C LEU A 133 6.20 -13.19 0.03
N VAL A 134 6.88 -12.40 -0.79
CA VAL A 134 8.33 -12.45 -0.96
C VAL A 134 8.97 -11.09 -0.67
N ALA A 135 10.01 -11.06 0.15
CA ALA A 135 10.84 -9.88 0.36
C ALA A 135 11.83 -9.72 -0.81
N ALA A 136 11.32 -9.33 -1.99
CA ALA A 136 12.06 -9.31 -3.23
C ALA A 136 13.26 -8.34 -3.25
N ALA A 137 13.15 -7.22 -2.52
CA ALA A 137 14.25 -6.26 -2.43
C ALA A 137 14.30 -5.59 -1.06
N LYS A 138 15.46 -5.01 -0.75
CA LYS A 138 15.69 -4.24 0.48
C LYS A 138 16.06 -2.81 0.17
N LYS A 139 15.69 -1.89 1.08
CA LYS A 139 16.14 -0.51 1.01
C LYS A 139 17.55 -0.39 1.58
N ILE A 140 18.50 -0.02 0.72
CA ILE A 140 19.94 0.04 1.06
C ILE A 140 20.40 1.46 1.41
N ARG A 141 19.67 2.49 1.00
CA ARG A 141 20.00 3.89 1.26
C ARG A 141 18.86 4.61 1.99
N HIS A 142 19.20 5.36 3.04
CA HIS A 142 18.23 6.24 3.69
C HIS A 142 17.91 7.42 2.76
N THR A 143 16.65 7.68 2.54
CA THR A 143 16.17 8.79 1.69
C THR A 143 15.36 9.78 2.51
N LYS A 144 15.41 11.06 2.19
CA LYS A 144 14.52 12.06 2.82
C LYS A 144 13.05 11.69 2.60
N PRO A 145 12.13 12.06 3.50
CA PRO A 145 10.70 11.85 3.28
C PRO A 145 10.25 12.51 1.97
N GLN A 146 9.52 11.78 1.14
CA GLN A 146 9.03 12.29 -0.16
C GLN A 146 8.13 13.53 0.02
N SER A 147 7.43 13.65 1.16
CA SER A 147 6.61 14.80 1.51
C SER A 147 7.40 16.08 1.76
N LEU A 148 8.71 15.99 2.01
CA LEU A 148 9.61 17.13 2.23
C LEU A 148 10.38 17.51 0.95
N MET A 149 10.16 16.78 -0.16
CA MET A 149 10.81 17.06 -1.44
C MET A 149 9.87 17.93 -2.27
N GLY A 150 10.40 18.97 -2.89
CA GLY A 150 9.65 19.95 -3.66
C GLY A 150 8.90 19.33 -4.86
N ASP A 151 9.59 19.13 -5.96
CA ASP A 151 8.99 18.67 -7.21
C ASP A 151 9.20 17.17 -7.50
N ALA A 152 8.65 16.70 -8.62
CA ALA A 152 8.73 15.31 -9.04
C ALA A 152 10.16 14.89 -9.44
N ALA A 153 10.99 15.83 -9.95
CA ALA A 153 12.38 15.53 -10.34
C ALA A 153 13.24 15.27 -9.10
N HIS A 154 13.16 16.13 -8.11
CA HIS A 154 13.85 15.93 -6.82
C HIS A 154 13.40 14.65 -6.11
N ARG A 155 12.10 14.30 -6.19
CA ARG A 155 11.61 13.03 -5.63
C ARG A 155 12.19 11.82 -6.35
N ARG A 156 12.32 11.85 -7.68
CA ARG A 156 12.98 10.78 -8.46
C ARG A 156 14.46 10.65 -8.10
N ALA A 157 15.19 11.75 -8.10
CA ALA A 157 16.61 11.76 -7.76
C ALA A 157 16.88 11.22 -6.33
N ASN A 158 16.03 11.59 -5.37
CA ASN A 158 16.14 11.13 -3.99
C ASN A 158 15.98 9.61 -3.84
N ILE A 159 15.20 8.95 -4.72
CA ILE A 159 14.89 7.53 -4.58
C ILE A 159 15.74 6.61 -5.48
N LEU A 160 16.36 7.16 -6.53
CA LEU A 160 17.18 6.40 -7.48
C LEU A 160 18.30 5.65 -6.75
N GLY A 161 18.45 4.34 -7.01
CA GLY A 161 19.46 3.49 -6.36
C GLY A 161 19.23 3.25 -4.86
N ALA A 162 18.05 3.57 -4.33
CA ALA A 162 17.74 3.37 -2.91
C ALA A 162 17.40 1.91 -2.55
N TYR A 163 17.16 1.07 -3.55
CA TYR A 163 16.76 -0.33 -3.37
C TYR A 163 17.71 -1.28 -4.10
N ARG A 164 17.80 -2.51 -3.59
CA ARG A 164 18.53 -3.61 -4.21
C ARG A 164 17.74 -4.89 -4.08
N VAL A 165 17.60 -5.65 -5.17
CA VAL A 165 16.99 -6.99 -5.18
C VAL A 165 17.83 -7.90 -4.28
N THR A 166 17.18 -8.74 -3.49
CA THR A 166 17.84 -9.64 -2.53
C THR A 166 18.40 -10.87 -3.22
N ASP A 167 17.63 -11.41 -4.15
CA ASP A 167 17.98 -12.56 -4.97
C ASP A 167 17.17 -12.48 -6.28
N SER A 168 17.84 -12.46 -7.41
CA SER A 168 17.21 -12.38 -8.74
C SER A 168 16.40 -13.63 -9.09
N ALA A 169 16.77 -14.80 -8.58
CA ALA A 169 16.03 -16.05 -8.80
C ALA A 169 14.59 -15.97 -8.26
N LEU A 170 14.36 -15.20 -7.20
CA LEU A 170 13.03 -15.03 -6.61
C LEU A 170 12.06 -14.25 -7.51
N VAL A 171 12.57 -13.44 -8.43
CA VAL A 171 11.76 -12.52 -9.25
C VAL A 171 11.83 -12.84 -10.76
N LYS A 172 12.80 -13.64 -11.19
CA LYS A 172 13.00 -13.97 -12.61
C LYS A 172 11.76 -14.63 -13.20
N ASP A 173 11.32 -14.13 -14.36
CA ASP A 173 10.16 -14.58 -15.15
C ASP A 173 8.82 -14.51 -14.39
N LYS A 174 8.74 -13.79 -13.24
CA LYS A 174 7.55 -13.69 -12.39
C LYS A 174 6.69 -12.48 -12.74
N ARG A 175 5.36 -12.66 -12.69
CA ARG A 175 4.35 -11.60 -12.66
C ARG A 175 4.16 -11.18 -11.20
N ILE A 176 4.52 -9.96 -10.88
CA ILE A 176 4.64 -9.48 -9.50
C ILE A 176 3.56 -8.46 -9.19
N LEU A 177 2.83 -8.69 -8.09
CA LEU A 177 1.98 -7.67 -7.48
C LEU A 177 2.78 -6.91 -6.42
N LEU A 178 3.08 -5.65 -6.68
CA LEU A 178 3.73 -4.74 -5.75
C LEU A 178 2.69 -4.04 -4.87
N ILE A 179 2.90 -4.03 -3.57
CA ILE A 179 2.02 -3.34 -2.61
C ILE A 179 2.73 -2.13 -2.02
N ASP A 180 2.02 -0.99 -1.97
CA ASP A 180 2.43 0.19 -1.22
C ASP A 180 1.24 0.79 -0.46
N ASP A 181 1.48 1.71 0.46
CA ASP A 181 0.40 2.35 1.22
C ASP A 181 -0.22 3.54 0.46
N ILE A 182 0.59 4.40 -0.16
CA ILE A 182 0.15 5.58 -0.90
C ILE A 182 1.04 5.85 -2.12
N ILE A 183 0.42 6.04 -3.27
CA ILE A 183 1.07 6.65 -4.42
C ILE A 183 0.90 8.16 -4.35
N THR A 184 2.01 8.89 -4.38
CA THR A 184 2.03 10.34 -4.62
C THR A 184 2.51 10.61 -6.04
N THR A 185 3.79 10.83 -6.27
CA THR A 185 4.39 10.98 -7.61
C THR A 185 4.68 9.65 -8.30
N GLY A 186 4.55 8.54 -7.57
CA GLY A 186 4.93 7.22 -8.07
C GLY A 186 6.44 6.95 -8.17
N ALA A 187 7.29 7.93 -7.81
CA ALA A 187 8.75 7.78 -7.95
C ALA A 187 9.29 6.55 -7.23
N THR A 188 8.80 6.27 -6.02
CA THR A 188 9.23 5.09 -5.24
C THR A 188 8.82 3.79 -5.91
N ALA A 189 7.57 3.69 -6.34
CA ALA A 189 7.06 2.49 -7.01
C ALA A 189 7.76 2.27 -8.35
N SER A 190 7.97 3.34 -9.14
CA SER A 190 8.70 3.26 -10.41
C SER A 190 10.13 2.78 -10.24
N GLU A 191 10.87 3.28 -9.25
CA GLU A 191 12.24 2.82 -8.99
C GLU A 191 12.28 1.38 -8.49
N TYR A 192 11.34 1.01 -7.60
CA TYR A 192 11.27 -0.36 -7.11
C TYR A 192 10.90 -1.33 -8.23
N SER A 193 9.94 -1.00 -9.09
CA SER A 193 9.58 -1.80 -10.26
C SER A 193 10.74 -1.90 -11.25
N ARG A 194 11.47 -0.81 -11.49
CA ARG A 194 12.66 -0.82 -12.36
C ARG A 194 13.67 -1.87 -11.94
N ILE A 195 14.03 -1.92 -10.65
CA ILE A 195 15.02 -2.90 -10.19
C ILE A 195 14.51 -4.34 -10.26
N LEU A 196 13.20 -4.58 -10.07
CA LEU A 196 12.61 -5.91 -10.24
C LEU A 196 12.67 -6.36 -11.71
N LEU A 197 12.28 -5.49 -12.65
CA LEU A 197 12.35 -5.77 -14.09
C LEU A 197 13.80 -5.96 -14.55
N THR A 198 14.74 -5.14 -14.07
CA THR A 198 16.17 -5.30 -14.36
C THR A 198 16.71 -6.65 -13.83
N ALA A 199 16.13 -7.17 -12.74
CA ALA A 199 16.47 -8.50 -12.19
C ALA A 199 15.74 -9.65 -12.88
N GLY A 200 14.99 -9.39 -13.97
CA GLY A 200 14.35 -10.40 -14.79
C GLY A 200 12.86 -10.65 -14.50
N ALA A 201 12.19 -9.81 -13.71
CA ALA A 201 10.74 -9.94 -13.55
C ALA A 201 10.03 -9.74 -14.89
N LYS A 202 8.98 -10.53 -15.13
CA LYS A 202 8.20 -10.48 -16.37
C LYS A 202 7.29 -9.25 -16.42
N GLU A 203 6.62 -8.97 -15.32
CA GLU A 203 5.68 -7.86 -15.20
C GLU A 203 5.59 -7.40 -13.75
N VAL A 204 5.38 -6.11 -13.54
CA VAL A 204 5.07 -5.54 -12.23
C VAL A 204 3.79 -4.71 -12.33
N LYS A 205 2.75 -5.08 -11.58
CA LYS A 205 1.57 -4.25 -11.32
C LYS A 205 1.59 -3.77 -9.88
N LEU A 206 0.99 -2.60 -9.63
CA LEU A 206 1.03 -1.95 -8.33
C LEU A 206 -0.38 -1.76 -7.77
N ALA A 207 -0.56 -2.12 -6.50
CA ALA A 207 -1.80 -1.85 -5.77
C ALA A 207 -1.52 -1.10 -4.47
N THR A 208 -2.36 -0.11 -4.15
CA THR A 208 -2.17 0.74 -2.97
C THR A 208 -3.49 1.01 -2.24
N VAL A 209 -3.39 1.46 -0.98
CA VAL A 209 -4.57 1.91 -0.24
C VAL A 209 -5.09 3.22 -0.81
N ALA A 210 -4.19 4.16 -1.15
CA ALA A 210 -4.62 5.44 -1.69
C ALA A 210 -3.69 5.99 -2.77
N VAL A 211 -4.28 6.77 -3.67
CA VAL A 211 -3.60 7.49 -4.75
C VAL A 211 -3.83 8.98 -4.56
N ALA A 212 -2.76 9.78 -4.53
CA ALA A 212 -2.88 11.23 -4.50
C ALA A 212 -3.46 11.74 -5.83
N SER A 213 -4.54 12.53 -5.76
CA SER A 213 -5.05 13.23 -6.93
C SER A 213 -4.18 14.45 -7.21
N TYR A 214 -3.64 14.53 -8.41
CA TYR A 214 -3.06 15.78 -8.92
C TYR A 214 -4.16 16.60 -9.61
N GLU A 215 -5.10 17.12 -8.85
CA GLU A 215 -5.81 18.29 -9.32
C GLU A 215 -4.84 19.47 -9.15
N LYS A 216 -4.38 20.05 -10.25
CA LYS A 216 -3.78 21.38 -10.20
C LYS A 216 -4.86 22.28 -9.57
N SER A 217 -4.56 22.85 -8.40
CA SER A 217 -5.35 23.98 -7.89
C SER A 217 -5.39 25.01 -9.03
N ARG A 218 -6.58 25.23 -9.54
CA ARG A 218 -6.84 26.38 -10.42
C ARG A 218 -6.75 27.65 -9.60
#